data_3458d116f327bf8c8d4618f45c592b55
#
_entry.id   3458d116f327bf8c8d4618f45c592b55
#
_cell.length_a   1.000
_cell.length_b   1.000
_cell.length_c   1.000
_cell.angle_alpha   90.00
_cell.angle_beta   90.00
_cell.angle_gamma   90.00
#
_symmetry.space_group_name_H-M   'P 1'
#
loop_
_entity.id
_entity.type
_entity.pdbx_description
1 polymer ?
#
loop_
_entity_poly.entity_id
_entity_poly.type
_entity_poly.pdbx_seq_one_letter_code
_entity_poly.pdbx_strand_id
1 'polypeptide(L)'
;LQHFPGTVVAVTHDRYFLDNAAEWILELDRGHGIPWKGNYSSWLDQKEQRLELEQKKEDARIKAMKHELEWVRQNAKGRQAKSKARLNRFEEMSSYEYQKRNETNEIFIPVADRLGDKVIEFKNVSKGFGDRLLIDDLSFSIPPGAIVGVIGPNGAGKSTLFKMITGKETPDSGEIDIGPTVKLSAVSQTRESLPNDKTVWEAVSDGLDILKVGKFEMPSRAYLGRFNFKGGDQQKIVGTLSGGERGRLHMAKTLLAGGNVLLLDEPSNDLDVETLRALEEALLEFAGCAMVISHDRWFLDRIATHILAFEGDSKVEFFAGNYTEYEADKKRRLGDAAIPHRLRFKPLKS
;
A
#
# COMPACT_ATOMS: atom_id res chain seq x y z
N LEU A 1 -0.62 -25.97 10.13
CA LEU A 1 -2.00 -25.76 10.51
C LEU A 1 -2.97 -26.73 9.84
N GLN A 2 -2.75 -27.10 8.57
CA GLN A 2 -3.62 -28.03 7.80
C GLN A 2 -3.81 -29.42 8.47
N HIS A 3 -2.89 -29.84 9.33
CA HIS A 3 -2.97 -31.11 10.07
C HIS A 3 -3.39 -30.93 11.54
N PHE A 4 -3.79 -29.71 11.94
CA PHE A 4 -4.27 -29.48 13.30
C PHE A 4 -5.72 -29.95 13.43
N PRO A 5 -6.05 -30.85 14.37
CA PRO A 5 -7.39 -31.46 14.45
C PRO A 5 -8.48 -30.52 15.04
N GLY A 6 -8.16 -29.30 15.37
CA GLY A 6 -9.06 -28.31 15.96
C GLY A 6 -9.35 -27.14 15.03
N THR A 7 -10.25 -26.25 15.47
CA THR A 7 -10.52 -24.99 14.77
C THR A 7 -9.45 -23.95 15.09
N VAL A 8 -8.94 -23.27 14.09
CA VAL A 8 -7.99 -22.17 14.22
C VAL A 8 -8.65 -20.88 13.77
N VAL A 9 -8.61 -19.86 14.62
CA VAL A 9 -9.02 -18.48 14.24
C VAL A 9 -7.77 -17.62 14.26
N ALA A 10 -7.42 -17.05 13.12
CA ALA A 10 -6.25 -16.19 12.97
C ALA A 10 -6.67 -14.80 12.49
N VAL A 11 -6.13 -13.76 13.13
CA VAL A 11 -6.22 -12.38 12.65
C VAL A 11 -4.91 -12.07 11.94
N THR A 12 -4.98 -11.81 10.63
CA THR A 12 -3.78 -11.61 9.82
C THR A 12 -4.07 -10.72 8.62
N HIS A 13 -3.04 -10.00 8.18
CA HIS A 13 -3.02 -9.27 6.91
C HIS A 13 -2.17 -9.99 5.85
N ASP A 14 -1.57 -11.13 6.19
CA ASP A 14 -0.79 -11.95 5.26
C ASP A 14 -1.73 -12.70 4.31
N ARG A 15 -1.83 -12.18 3.10
CA ARG A 15 -2.68 -12.71 2.02
C ARG A 15 -2.25 -14.10 1.58
N TYR A 16 -0.94 -14.35 1.56
CA TYR A 16 -0.41 -15.66 1.21
C TYR A 16 -0.81 -16.73 2.24
N PHE A 17 -0.75 -16.36 3.53
CA PHE A 17 -1.24 -17.24 4.60
C PHE A 17 -2.74 -17.50 4.43
N LEU A 18 -3.55 -16.48 4.19
CA LEU A 18 -5.00 -16.62 3.98
C LEU A 18 -5.32 -17.48 2.75
N ASP A 19 -4.54 -17.35 1.69
CA ASP A 19 -4.79 -18.09 0.45
C ASP A 19 -4.46 -19.59 0.59
N ASN A 20 -3.43 -19.93 1.38
CA ASN A 20 -2.95 -21.30 1.54
C ASN A 20 -3.51 -22.04 2.76
N ALA A 21 -4.00 -21.33 3.78
CA ALA A 21 -4.40 -21.94 5.04
C ALA A 21 -5.86 -21.72 5.42
N ALA A 22 -6.53 -20.71 4.88
CA ALA A 22 -7.90 -20.39 5.23
C ALA A 22 -8.90 -21.19 4.39
N GLU A 23 -9.88 -21.81 5.06
CA GLU A 23 -11.07 -22.40 4.43
C GLU A 23 -12.27 -21.46 4.49
N TRP A 24 -12.23 -20.51 5.42
CA TRP A 24 -13.22 -19.46 5.63
C TRP A 24 -12.54 -18.16 5.96
N ILE A 25 -13.09 -17.07 5.44
CA ILE A 25 -12.67 -15.71 5.78
C ILE A 25 -13.85 -14.99 6.42
N LEU A 26 -13.63 -14.40 7.60
CA LEU A 26 -14.59 -13.49 8.24
C LEU A 26 -14.14 -12.05 8.00
N GLU A 27 -14.80 -11.38 7.08
CA GLU A 27 -14.58 -9.96 6.83
C GLU A 27 -15.35 -9.13 7.87
N LEU A 28 -14.65 -8.21 8.54
CA LEU A 28 -15.27 -7.24 9.43
C LEU A 28 -15.44 -5.91 8.69
N ASP A 29 -16.66 -5.60 8.30
CA ASP A 29 -16.98 -4.39 7.55
C ASP A 29 -18.12 -3.63 8.23
N ARG A 30 -17.90 -2.36 8.60
CA ARG A 30 -18.88 -1.43 9.19
C ARG A 30 -19.66 -2.00 10.39
N GLY A 31 -18.95 -2.72 11.26
CA GLY A 31 -19.54 -3.34 12.45
C GLY A 31 -20.29 -4.64 12.17
N HIS A 32 -20.25 -5.14 10.96
CA HIS A 32 -20.83 -6.43 10.57
C HIS A 32 -19.75 -7.45 10.25
N GLY A 33 -19.94 -8.69 10.65
CA GLY A 33 -19.12 -9.82 10.26
C GLY A 33 -19.73 -10.51 9.04
N ILE A 34 -18.99 -10.58 7.94
CA ILE A 34 -19.45 -11.22 6.70
C ILE A 34 -18.61 -12.46 6.48
N PRO A 35 -19.19 -13.67 6.65
CA PRO A 35 -18.46 -14.91 6.42
C PRO A 35 -18.40 -15.24 4.92
N TRP A 36 -17.21 -15.60 4.46
CA TRP A 36 -16.94 -16.01 3.10
C TRP A 36 -16.33 -17.42 3.10
N LYS A 37 -16.86 -18.30 2.28
CA LYS A 37 -16.29 -19.64 2.12
C LYS A 37 -15.20 -19.63 1.08
N GLY A 38 -14.02 -20.13 1.44
CA GLY A 38 -12.87 -20.25 0.57
C GLY A 38 -11.65 -19.51 1.08
N ASN A 39 -10.61 -19.50 0.26
CA ASN A 39 -9.34 -18.82 0.50
C ASN A 39 -9.38 -17.34 0.08
N TYR A 40 -8.26 -16.64 0.17
CA TYR A 40 -8.16 -15.22 -0.14
C TYR A 40 -8.54 -14.90 -1.60
N SER A 41 -8.07 -15.69 -2.57
CA SER A 41 -8.37 -15.50 -3.99
C SER A 41 -9.87 -15.61 -4.25
N SER A 42 -10.53 -16.65 -3.71
CA SER A 42 -11.97 -16.84 -3.88
C SER A 42 -12.80 -15.77 -3.15
N TRP A 43 -12.33 -15.27 -2.02
CA TRP A 43 -12.94 -14.13 -1.32
C TRP A 43 -12.90 -12.86 -2.18
N LEU A 44 -11.75 -12.61 -2.84
CA LEU A 44 -11.59 -11.45 -3.71
C LEU A 44 -12.59 -11.45 -4.86
N ASP A 45 -12.72 -12.59 -5.57
CA ASP A 45 -13.66 -12.76 -6.67
C ASP A 45 -15.13 -12.58 -6.22
N GLN A 46 -15.49 -13.18 -5.08
CA GLN A 46 -16.83 -13.06 -4.51
C GLN A 46 -17.13 -11.62 -4.08
N LYS A 47 -16.14 -10.92 -3.52
CA LYS A 47 -16.27 -9.52 -3.11
C LYS A 47 -16.46 -8.61 -4.32
N GLU A 48 -15.70 -8.79 -5.39
CA GLU A 48 -15.86 -8.02 -6.63
C GLU A 48 -17.27 -8.21 -7.23
N GLN A 49 -17.71 -9.44 -7.36
CA GLN A 49 -19.07 -9.72 -7.85
C GLN A 49 -20.16 -9.08 -6.99
N ARG A 50 -20.00 -9.10 -5.67
CA ARG A 50 -20.94 -8.46 -4.76
C ARG A 50 -20.94 -6.93 -4.94
N LEU A 51 -19.78 -6.31 -5.05
CA LEU A 51 -19.64 -4.86 -5.26
C LEU A 51 -20.28 -4.43 -6.58
N GLU A 52 -20.08 -5.20 -7.66
CA GLU A 52 -20.73 -4.93 -8.94
C GLU A 52 -22.26 -5.02 -8.85
N LEU A 53 -22.78 -6.01 -8.12
CA LEU A 53 -24.23 -6.15 -7.93
C LEU A 53 -24.79 -5.00 -7.07
N GLU A 54 -24.09 -4.59 -6.02
CA GLU A 54 -24.46 -3.46 -5.20
C GLU A 54 -24.46 -2.16 -6.02
N GLN A 55 -23.45 -1.95 -6.87
CA GLN A 55 -23.38 -0.80 -7.77
C GLN A 55 -24.54 -0.76 -8.76
N LYS A 56 -24.83 -1.89 -9.44
CA LYS A 56 -25.95 -1.98 -10.36
C LYS A 56 -27.31 -1.69 -9.69
N LYS A 57 -27.49 -2.15 -8.44
CA LYS A 57 -28.70 -1.85 -7.64
C LYS A 57 -28.78 -0.38 -7.30
N GLU A 58 -27.66 0.26 -6.95
CA GLU A 58 -27.61 1.68 -6.62
C GLU A 58 -27.86 2.57 -7.84
N ASP A 59 -27.25 2.26 -8.98
CA ASP A 59 -27.50 2.96 -10.24
C ASP A 59 -28.98 2.88 -10.64
N ALA A 60 -29.60 1.71 -10.49
CA ALA A 60 -31.01 1.52 -10.70
C ALA A 60 -31.87 2.35 -9.72
N ARG A 61 -31.47 2.42 -8.43
CA ARG A 61 -32.11 3.24 -7.40
C ARG A 61 -32.03 4.72 -7.74
N ILE A 62 -30.82 5.22 -8.10
CA ILE A 62 -30.60 6.62 -8.49
C ILE A 62 -31.41 6.97 -9.72
N LYS A 63 -31.48 6.08 -10.71
CA LYS A 63 -32.30 6.28 -11.92
C LYS A 63 -33.79 6.35 -11.59
N ALA A 64 -34.28 5.46 -10.73
CA ALA A 64 -35.66 5.49 -10.25
C ALA A 64 -35.97 6.78 -9.47
N MET A 65 -35.05 7.18 -8.59
CA MET A 65 -35.19 8.42 -7.80
C MET A 65 -35.22 9.67 -8.69
N LYS A 66 -34.37 9.75 -9.72
CA LYS A 66 -34.41 10.84 -10.70
C LYS A 66 -35.74 10.89 -11.44
N HIS A 67 -36.26 9.74 -11.87
CA HIS A 67 -37.54 9.64 -12.54
C HIS A 67 -38.71 10.09 -11.64
N GLU A 68 -38.71 9.68 -10.37
CA GLU A 68 -39.73 10.14 -9.41
C GLU A 68 -39.61 11.65 -9.10
N LEU A 69 -38.37 12.17 -9.03
CA LEU A 69 -38.12 13.60 -8.83
C LEU A 69 -38.64 14.44 -10.01
N GLU A 70 -38.39 14.00 -11.24
CA GLU A 70 -38.89 14.66 -12.45
C GLU A 70 -40.41 14.64 -12.47
N TRP A 71 -41.02 13.52 -12.12
CA TRP A 71 -42.49 13.41 -12.04
C TRP A 71 -43.06 14.34 -10.94
N VAL A 72 -42.45 14.45 -9.77
CA VAL A 72 -42.85 15.38 -8.68
C VAL A 72 -42.75 16.83 -9.14
N ARG A 73 -41.73 17.18 -9.93
CA ARG A 73 -41.54 18.53 -10.47
C ARG A 73 -42.57 18.89 -11.55
N GLN A 74 -42.94 17.95 -12.41
CA GLN A 74 -43.87 18.18 -13.51
C GLN A 74 -45.34 18.27 -13.05
N ASN A 75 -45.74 17.62 -11.98
CA ASN A 75 -47.14 17.48 -11.55
C ASN A 75 -47.53 18.35 -10.36
N ALA A 76 -47.09 19.61 -10.32
CA ALA A 76 -47.49 20.56 -9.25
C ALA A 76 -49.00 20.86 -9.19
N LYS A 77 -49.80 20.57 -10.22
CA LYS A 77 -51.23 20.88 -10.34
C LYS A 77 -52.22 19.73 -10.08
N GLY A 78 -51.74 18.51 -9.84
CA GLY A 78 -52.62 17.31 -9.69
C GLY A 78 -52.48 16.61 -8.37
N ARG A 79 -52.56 17.28 -7.24
CA ARG A 79 -52.41 16.66 -5.89
C ARG A 79 -53.71 15.99 -5.45
N GLN A 80 -53.86 14.72 -5.71
CA GLN A 80 -54.80 13.88 -4.97
C GLN A 80 -54.16 12.53 -4.62
N ALA A 81 -54.71 11.80 -3.64
CA ALA A 81 -54.20 10.63 -2.87
C ALA A 81 -53.10 9.73 -3.45
N LYS A 82 -53.01 9.53 -4.77
CA LYS A 82 -51.94 8.78 -5.43
C LYS A 82 -50.55 9.40 -5.35
N SER A 83 -50.46 10.73 -5.03
CA SER A 83 -49.19 11.44 -4.88
C SER A 83 -48.51 11.15 -3.53
N LYS A 84 -49.29 10.85 -2.49
CA LYS A 84 -48.76 10.61 -1.14
C LYS A 84 -47.93 9.30 -1.05
N ALA A 85 -48.39 8.24 -1.73
CA ALA A 85 -47.66 6.98 -1.78
C ALA A 85 -46.30 7.12 -2.54
N ARG A 86 -46.27 7.95 -3.59
CA ARG A 86 -45.02 8.22 -4.34
C ARG A 86 -44.08 9.17 -3.60
N LEU A 87 -44.60 10.16 -2.89
CA LEU A 87 -43.81 11.01 -2.03
C LEU A 87 -43.18 10.20 -0.89
N ASN A 88 -43.95 9.35 -0.23
CA ASN A 88 -43.44 8.46 0.81
C ASN A 88 -42.34 7.52 0.24
N ARG A 89 -42.54 7.00 -0.97
CA ARG A 89 -41.53 6.15 -1.63
C ARG A 89 -40.27 6.92 -2.01
N PHE A 90 -40.38 8.19 -2.41
CA PHE A 90 -39.24 9.06 -2.65
C PHE A 90 -38.50 9.39 -1.35
N GLU A 91 -39.23 9.71 -0.26
CA GLU A 91 -38.67 9.95 1.06
C GLU A 91 -37.97 8.70 1.61
N GLU A 92 -38.58 7.52 1.44
CA GLU A 92 -37.98 6.25 1.81
C GLU A 92 -36.70 5.95 1.00
N MET A 93 -36.71 6.21 -0.31
CA MET A 93 -35.51 6.07 -1.16
C MET A 93 -34.45 7.15 -0.87
N SER A 94 -34.84 8.36 -0.47
CA SER A 94 -33.90 9.46 -0.15
C SER A 94 -33.35 9.36 1.27
N SER A 95 -34.11 8.78 2.20
CA SER A 95 -33.65 8.53 3.59
C SER A 95 -32.68 7.36 3.69
N TYR A 96 -32.61 6.51 2.67
CA TYR A 96 -31.62 5.47 2.61
C TYR A 96 -30.26 6.11 2.34
N GLU A 97 -29.49 6.35 3.40
CA GLU A 97 -28.09 6.75 3.30
C GLU A 97 -27.29 5.59 2.67
N TYR A 98 -27.24 5.62 1.34
CA TYR A 98 -26.22 4.86 0.64
C TYR A 98 -24.88 5.43 1.00
N GLN A 99 -24.21 4.80 1.92
CA GLN A 99 -22.82 5.10 2.19
C GLN A 99 -22.04 4.75 0.92
N LYS A 100 -21.79 5.78 0.10
CA LYS A 100 -21.04 5.65 -1.14
C LYS A 100 -19.74 4.89 -0.89
N ARG A 101 -19.74 3.61 -1.28
CA ARG A 101 -18.52 2.78 -1.33
C ARG A 101 -17.58 3.22 -2.47
N ASN A 102 -18.09 4.00 -3.38
CA ASN A 102 -17.45 4.36 -4.64
C ASN A 102 -16.83 5.76 -4.61
N GLU A 103 -16.15 6.10 -3.54
CA GLU A 103 -14.91 6.82 -3.77
C GLU A 103 -13.90 5.72 -4.07
N THR A 104 -13.61 5.47 -5.34
CA THR A 104 -12.43 4.73 -5.75
C THR A 104 -11.29 5.29 -4.94
N ASN A 105 -10.71 4.48 -4.06
CA ASN A 105 -9.55 4.87 -3.27
C ASN A 105 -8.33 4.91 -4.22
N GLU A 106 -8.43 5.60 -5.36
CA GLU A 106 -7.34 5.78 -6.29
C GLU A 106 -6.29 6.66 -5.63
N ILE A 107 -5.22 6.06 -5.16
CA ILE A 107 -4.05 6.79 -4.72
C ILE A 107 -3.31 7.25 -5.98
N PHE A 108 -3.09 8.55 -6.10
CA PHE A 108 -2.25 9.12 -7.14
C PHE A 108 -0.91 9.52 -6.53
N ILE A 109 0.19 9.01 -7.09
CA ILE A 109 1.55 9.36 -6.66
C ILE A 109 2.11 10.40 -7.63
N PRO A 110 2.27 11.66 -7.19
CA PRO A 110 2.79 12.71 -8.06
C PRO A 110 4.27 12.48 -8.35
N VAL A 111 4.64 12.64 -9.61
CA VAL A 111 6.06 12.70 -10.04
C VAL A 111 6.46 14.15 -10.15
N ALA A 112 7.47 14.56 -9.37
CA ALA A 112 7.93 15.95 -9.36
C ALA A 112 8.61 16.33 -10.68
N ASP A 113 9.63 15.56 -11.08
CA ASP A 113 10.42 15.79 -12.29
C ASP A 113 10.73 14.46 -12.99
N ARG A 114 11.01 14.55 -14.30
CA ARG A 114 11.39 13.36 -15.08
C ARG A 114 12.68 12.78 -14.51
N LEU A 115 12.67 11.47 -14.27
CA LEU A 115 13.84 10.70 -13.88
C LEU A 115 14.78 10.56 -15.09
N GLY A 116 16.07 10.79 -14.86
CA GLY A 116 17.11 10.55 -15.86
C GLY A 116 17.48 9.06 -15.97
N ASP A 117 18.41 8.75 -16.86
CA ASP A 117 18.85 7.37 -17.11
C ASP A 117 19.63 6.78 -15.93
N LYS A 118 20.34 7.63 -15.18
CA LYS A 118 21.02 7.22 -13.96
C LYS A 118 20.13 7.41 -12.76
N VAL A 119 19.79 6.32 -12.10
CA VAL A 119 18.94 6.33 -10.89
C VAL A 119 19.80 6.18 -9.65
N ILE A 120 20.11 4.96 -9.24
CA ILE A 120 21.00 4.65 -8.11
C ILE A 120 21.89 3.50 -8.53
N GLU A 121 23.20 3.68 -8.36
CA GLU A 121 24.21 2.68 -8.67
C GLU A 121 25.02 2.34 -7.42
N PHE A 122 25.15 1.07 -7.13
CA PHE A 122 25.96 0.53 -6.05
C PHE A 122 27.24 -0.06 -6.64
N LYS A 123 28.40 0.33 -6.09
CA LYS A 123 29.72 -0.10 -6.54
C LYS A 123 30.50 -0.68 -5.37
N ASN A 124 30.62 -2.00 -5.31
CA ASN A 124 31.37 -2.76 -4.32
C ASN A 124 31.05 -2.34 -2.87
N VAL A 125 29.77 -2.12 -2.60
CA VAL A 125 29.29 -1.64 -1.30
C VAL A 125 29.32 -2.75 -0.27
N SER A 126 30.02 -2.48 0.84
CA SER A 126 29.98 -3.38 2.01
C SER A 126 29.57 -2.59 3.26
N LYS A 127 28.83 -3.25 4.14
CA LYS A 127 28.36 -2.66 5.41
C LYS A 127 28.20 -3.73 6.48
N GLY A 128 28.78 -3.42 7.66
CA GLY A 128 28.63 -4.24 8.85
C GLY A 128 28.36 -3.41 10.11
N PHE A 129 28.05 -4.09 11.20
CA PHE A 129 27.93 -3.50 12.53
C PHE A 129 28.52 -4.45 13.58
N GLY A 130 29.48 -3.96 14.38
CA GLY A 130 30.22 -4.80 15.32
C GLY A 130 30.88 -5.96 14.57
N ASP A 131 30.64 -7.21 14.98
CA ASP A 131 31.23 -8.40 14.37
C ASP A 131 30.39 -8.98 13.20
N ARG A 132 29.36 -8.28 12.75
CA ARG A 132 28.43 -8.78 11.72
C ARG A 132 28.56 -8.00 10.44
N LEU A 133 28.99 -8.65 9.37
CA LEU A 133 28.93 -8.11 8.03
C LEU A 133 27.51 -8.38 7.47
N LEU A 134 26.76 -7.32 7.17
CA LEU A 134 25.39 -7.43 6.64
C LEU A 134 25.37 -7.53 5.12
N ILE A 135 26.17 -6.72 4.46
CA ILE A 135 26.28 -6.62 3.00
C ILE A 135 27.75 -6.75 2.64
N ASP A 136 28.07 -7.62 1.70
CA ASP A 136 29.41 -7.92 1.24
C ASP A 136 29.50 -7.72 -0.29
N ASP A 137 30.28 -6.73 -0.71
CA ASP A 137 30.61 -6.44 -2.11
C ASP A 137 29.41 -6.32 -3.06
N LEU A 138 28.39 -5.55 -2.64
CA LEU A 138 27.16 -5.36 -3.40
C LEU A 138 27.37 -4.37 -4.55
N SER A 139 27.12 -4.85 -5.79
CA SER A 139 27.19 -4.03 -7.00
C SER A 139 25.96 -4.30 -7.87
N PHE A 140 25.16 -3.27 -8.13
CA PHE A 140 24.02 -3.28 -9.06
C PHE A 140 23.59 -1.86 -9.37
N SER A 141 22.76 -1.70 -10.39
CA SER A 141 22.11 -0.43 -10.71
C SER A 141 20.60 -0.60 -10.84
N ILE A 142 19.85 0.40 -10.40
CA ILE A 142 18.40 0.43 -10.53
C ILE A 142 18.05 0.97 -11.92
N PRO A 143 17.38 0.19 -12.78
CA PRO A 143 16.92 0.67 -14.07
C PRO A 143 15.83 1.75 -13.92
N PRO A 144 15.74 2.74 -14.83
CA PRO A 144 14.63 3.68 -14.88
C PRO A 144 13.27 2.96 -14.98
N GLY A 145 12.31 3.39 -14.18
CA GLY A 145 10.97 2.79 -14.12
C GLY A 145 10.89 1.46 -13.36
N ALA A 146 11.99 0.99 -12.75
CA ALA A 146 11.97 -0.26 -12.00
C ALA A 146 11.25 -0.11 -10.65
N ILE A 147 10.49 -1.14 -10.31
CA ILE A 147 9.97 -1.38 -8.96
C ILE A 147 10.77 -2.54 -8.38
N VAL A 148 11.61 -2.24 -7.38
CA VAL A 148 12.52 -3.21 -6.76
C VAL A 148 11.93 -3.69 -5.45
N GLY A 149 11.51 -4.96 -5.38
CA GLY A 149 11.12 -5.62 -4.14
C GLY A 149 12.35 -6.02 -3.33
N VAL A 150 12.49 -5.53 -2.11
CA VAL A 150 13.61 -5.86 -1.20
C VAL A 150 13.15 -6.88 -0.19
N ILE A 151 13.71 -8.08 -0.27
CA ILE A 151 13.31 -9.22 0.54
C ILE A 151 14.46 -9.79 1.37
N GLY A 152 14.11 -10.48 2.42
CA GLY A 152 15.06 -11.16 3.29
C GLY A 152 14.59 -11.19 4.74
N PRO A 153 15.26 -11.97 5.60
CA PRO A 153 14.87 -12.11 7.00
C PRO A 153 15.04 -10.80 7.78
N ASN A 154 14.40 -10.75 8.96
CA ASN A 154 14.56 -9.60 9.86
C ASN A 154 16.02 -9.49 10.33
N GLY A 155 16.54 -8.26 10.37
CA GLY A 155 17.93 -7.98 10.72
C GLY A 155 18.96 -8.27 9.63
N ALA A 156 18.54 -8.64 8.40
CA ALA A 156 19.47 -8.92 7.30
C ALA A 156 20.17 -7.68 6.72
N GLY A 157 19.69 -6.46 7.05
CA GLY A 157 20.29 -5.23 6.54
C GLY A 157 19.40 -4.42 5.59
N LYS A 158 18.14 -4.83 5.37
CA LYS A 158 17.21 -4.15 4.46
C LYS A 158 17.01 -2.66 4.80
N SER A 159 16.64 -2.36 6.04
CA SER A 159 16.47 -0.96 6.47
C SER A 159 17.80 -0.20 6.54
N THR A 160 18.94 -0.89 6.73
CA THR A 160 20.27 -0.30 6.63
C THR A 160 20.59 0.15 5.21
N LEU A 161 20.18 -0.65 4.21
CA LEU A 161 20.29 -0.26 2.79
C LEU A 161 19.53 1.06 2.54
N PHE A 162 18.30 1.19 3.02
CA PHE A 162 17.52 2.42 2.88
C PHE A 162 18.16 3.62 3.60
N LYS A 163 18.76 3.39 4.78
CA LYS A 163 19.51 4.43 5.48
C LYS A 163 20.74 4.89 4.70
N MET A 164 21.43 3.97 4.03
CA MET A 164 22.58 4.32 3.18
C MET A 164 22.13 5.13 1.95
N ILE A 165 21.04 4.75 1.28
CA ILE A 165 20.49 5.52 0.15
C ILE A 165 20.06 6.92 0.58
N THR A 166 19.48 7.06 1.78
CA THR A 166 19.04 8.37 2.30
C THR A 166 20.14 9.18 2.96
N GLY A 167 21.38 8.69 2.97
CA GLY A 167 22.53 9.37 3.57
C GLY A 167 22.52 9.41 5.11
N LYS A 168 21.63 8.66 5.76
CA LYS A 168 21.57 8.54 7.24
C LYS A 168 22.62 7.56 7.78
N GLU A 169 23.18 6.74 6.92
CA GLU A 169 24.24 5.79 7.20
C GLU A 169 25.24 5.80 6.05
N THR A 170 26.51 5.52 6.31
CA THR A 170 27.55 5.45 5.28
C THR A 170 27.98 4.00 5.08
N PRO A 171 28.28 3.57 3.84
CA PRO A 171 28.93 2.28 3.62
C PRO A 171 30.31 2.24 4.26
N ASP A 172 30.77 1.07 4.66
CA ASP A 172 32.12 0.87 5.21
C ASP A 172 33.16 0.81 4.07
N SER A 173 32.74 0.31 2.90
CA SER A 173 33.52 0.37 1.65
C SER A 173 32.59 0.47 0.45
N GLY A 174 33.14 0.86 -0.69
CA GLY A 174 32.41 1.10 -1.92
C GLY A 174 31.69 2.44 -1.97
N GLU A 175 30.86 2.62 -2.97
CA GLU A 175 30.18 3.89 -3.27
C GLU A 175 28.72 3.64 -3.68
N ILE A 176 27.84 4.53 -3.23
CA ILE A 176 26.45 4.62 -3.72
C ILE A 176 26.32 5.92 -4.50
N ASP A 177 26.13 5.80 -5.79
CA ASP A 177 26.08 6.92 -6.71
C ASP A 177 24.62 7.21 -7.10
N ILE A 178 24.08 8.32 -6.63
CA ILE A 178 22.68 8.74 -6.85
C ILE A 178 22.65 9.73 -8.00
N GLY A 179 21.82 9.45 -9.00
CA GLY A 179 21.68 10.30 -10.18
C GLY A 179 21.25 11.74 -9.82
N PRO A 180 21.74 12.74 -10.58
CA PRO A 180 21.52 14.16 -10.24
C PRO A 180 20.04 14.59 -10.37
N THR A 181 19.21 13.82 -11.09
CA THR A 181 17.78 14.08 -11.23
C THR A 181 16.93 13.37 -10.19
N VAL A 182 17.53 12.54 -9.33
CA VAL A 182 16.84 11.77 -8.32
C VAL A 182 16.34 12.67 -7.19
N LYS A 183 15.04 12.57 -6.92
CA LYS A 183 14.38 13.15 -5.74
C LYS A 183 13.82 11.99 -4.92
N LEU A 184 14.47 11.71 -3.80
CA LEU A 184 14.07 10.62 -2.91
C LEU A 184 12.84 11.03 -2.09
N SER A 185 11.88 10.12 -1.98
CA SER A 185 10.76 10.20 -1.07
C SER A 185 10.72 8.89 -0.26
N ALA A 186 10.95 8.98 1.05
CA ALA A 186 11.12 7.80 1.90
C ALA A 186 10.03 7.71 2.97
N VAL A 187 9.26 6.63 2.94
CA VAL A 187 8.35 6.24 4.02
C VAL A 187 9.09 5.25 4.91
N SER A 188 9.56 5.73 6.05
CA SER A 188 10.27 4.90 7.03
C SER A 188 9.34 4.41 8.14
N GLN A 189 9.72 3.33 8.82
CA GLN A 189 9.02 2.84 10.01
C GLN A 189 9.04 3.83 11.19
N THR A 190 10.04 4.73 11.26
CA THR A 190 10.11 5.79 12.26
C THR A 190 9.17 6.93 11.87
N ARG A 191 8.01 6.98 12.51
CA ARG A 191 6.90 7.93 12.29
C ARG A 191 7.12 9.27 12.99
N GLU A 192 8.38 9.65 13.22
CA GLU A 192 8.79 10.81 14.03
C GLU A 192 8.46 12.18 13.39
N SER A 193 8.12 12.20 12.11
CA SER A 193 7.87 13.45 11.37
C SER A 193 6.46 14.00 11.44
N LEU A 194 5.54 13.31 12.14
CA LEU A 194 4.15 13.75 12.24
C LEU A 194 3.94 14.64 13.48
N PRO A 195 3.37 15.85 13.31
CA PRO A 195 3.07 16.73 14.44
C PRO A 195 1.92 16.15 15.28
N ASN A 196 2.21 15.84 16.56
CA ASN A 196 1.24 15.17 17.44
C ASN A 196 0.08 16.06 17.88
N ASP A 197 0.24 17.36 17.82
CA ASP A 197 -0.69 18.40 18.28
C ASP A 197 -1.65 18.89 17.19
N LYS A 198 -1.39 18.58 15.92
CA LYS A 198 -2.23 18.95 14.79
C LYS A 198 -3.33 17.90 14.53
N THR A 199 -4.39 18.33 13.85
CA THR A 199 -5.37 17.41 13.29
C THR A 199 -4.78 16.63 12.10
N VAL A 200 -5.39 15.49 11.75
CA VAL A 200 -5.02 14.71 10.56
C VAL A 200 -5.03 15.61 9.31
N TRP A 201 -6.06 16.44 9.17
CA TRP A 201 -6.19 17.35 8.05
C TRP A 201 -5.06 18.39 8.02
N GLU A 202 -4.79 19.06 9.13
CA GLU A 202 -3.71 20.05 9.22
C GLU A 202 -2.32 19.45 9.02
N ALA A 203 -2.09 18.22 9.48
CA ALA A 203 -0.79 17.54 9.38
C ALA A 203 -0.39 17.25 7.91
N VAL A 204 -1.36 17.11 7.00
CA VAL A 204 -1.12 16.83 5.58
C VAL A 204 -1.30 18.08 4.73
N SER A 205 -2.33 18.89 5.02
CA SER A 205 -2.68 20.03 4.19
C SER A 205 -2.01 21.34 4.58
N ASP A 206 -1.37 21.40 5.76
CA ASP A 206 -0.90 22.65 6.38
C ASP A 206 -1.97 23.75 6.42
N GLY A 207 -3.25 23.35 6.51
CA GLY A 207 -4.40 24.23 6.56
C GLY A 207 -4.94 24.67 5.19
N LEU A 208 -4.43 24.11 4.09
CA LEU A 208 -4.91 24.40 2.75
C LEU A 208 -6.09 23.50 2.36
N ASP A 209 -7.18 24.11 1.84
CA ASP A 209 -8.32 23.36 1.33
C ASP A 209 -8.02 22.63 0.01
N ILE A 210 -7.10 23.19 -0.80
CA ILE A 210 -6.69 22.63 -2.08
C ILE A 210 -5.19 22.29 -2.02
N LEU A 211 -4.85 21.05 -2.37
CA LEU A 211 -3.49 20.56 -2.47
C LEU A 211 -3.05 20.48 -3.92
N LYS A 212 -1.79 20.81 -4.16
CA LYS A 212 -1.11 20.50 -5.42
C LYS A 212 -0.55 19.09 -5.33
N VAL A 213 -1.06 18.19 -6.17
CA VAL A 213 -0.62 16.81 -6.26
C VAL A 213 0.01 16.61 -7.64
N GLY A 214 1.29 16.91 -7.75
CA GLY A 214 1.99 17.00 -9.03
C GLY A 214 1.49 18.18 -9.88
N LYS A 215 0.91 17.86 -11.05
CA LYS A 215 0.30 18.85 -11.97
C LYS A 215 -1.19 19.09 -11.70
N PHE A 216 -1.79 18.36 -10.78
CA PHE A 216 -3.21 18.43 -10.47
C PHE A 216 -3.46 19.17 -9.18
N GLU A 217 -4.62 19.78 -9.07
CA GLU A 217 -5.14 20.34 -7.84
C GLU A 217 -6.34 19.51 -7.38
N MET A 218 -6.37 19.21 -6.09
CA MET A 218 -7.49 18.48 -5.51
C MET A 218 -7.80 18.96 -4.08
N PRO A 219 -9.07 18.83 -3.64
CA PRO A 219 -9.42 19.13 -2.26
C PRO A 219 -8.63 18.25 -1.28
N SER A 220 -8.05 18.86 -0.25
CA SER A 220 -7.25 18.18 0.76
C SER A 220 -8.01 17.07 1.48
N ARG A 221 -9.31 17.31 1.72
CA ARG A 221 -10.20 16.32 2.34
C ARG A 221 -10.45 15.11 1.44
N ALA A 222 -10.55 15.30 0.13
CA ALA A 222 -10.68 14.21 -0.83
C ALA A 222 -9.37 13.40 -0.92
N TYR A 223 -8.22 14.06 -0.88
CA TYR A 223 -6.92 13.40 -0.81
C TYR A 223 -6.80 12.47 0.40
N LEU A 224 -7.14 12.97 1.59
CA LEU A 224 -7.13 12.18 2.81
C LEU A 224 -8.15 11.02 2.80
N GLY A 225 -9.29 11.21 2.14
CA GLY A 225 -10.28 10.15 1.94
C GLY A 225 -9.71 8.93 1.22
N ARG A 226 -8.76 9.13 0.31
CA ARG A 226 -8.07 8.04 -0.43
C ARG A 226 -7.19 7.14 0.47
N PHE A 227 -6.75 7.68 1.62
CA PHE A 227 -6.03 6.95 2.66
C PHE A 227 -6.94 6.49 3.79
N ASN A 228 -8.24 6.37 3.52
CA ASN A 228 -9.26 5.92 4.47
C ASN A 228 -9.45 6.82 5.71
N PHE A 229 -9.15 8.14 5.59
CA PHE A 229 -9.53 9.13 6.58
C PHE A 229 -10.82 9.83 6.12
N LYS A 230 -11.98 9.39 6.63
CA LYS A 230 -13.29 9.87 6.20
C LYS A 230 -13.97 10.69 7.29
N GLY A 231 -14.71 11.75 6.88
CA GLY A 231 -15.54 12.56 7.78
C GLY A 231 -14.80 13.03 9.03
N GLY A 232 -15.26 12.60 10.20
CA GLY A 232 -14.71 12.98 11.50
C GLY A 232 -13.26 12.53 11.76
N ASP A 233 -12.76 11.49 11.06
CA ASP A 233 -11.39 11.02 11.24
C ASP A 233 -10.35 12.09 10.90
N GLN A 234 -10.68 12.98 9.95
CA GLN A 234 -9.80 14.08 9.55
C GLN A 234 -9.64 15.17 10.62
N GLN A 235 -10.53 15.20 11.61
CA GLN A 235 -10.48 16.11 12.76
C GLN A 235 -9.79 15.50 13.99
N LYS A 236 -9.47 14.20 13.96
CA LYS A 236 -8.72 13.56 15.04
C LYS A 236 -7.35 14.20 15.20
N ILE A 237 -6.89 14.34 16.42
CA ILE A 237 -5.53 14.77 16.73
C ILE A 237 -4.56 13.64 16.40
N VAL A 238 -3.49 13.94 15.70
CA VAL A 238 -2.47 12.94 15.25
C VAL A 238 -1.94 12.11 16.42
N GLY A 239 -1.75 12.73 17.60
CA GLY A 239 -1.29 12.05 18.81
C GLY A 239 -2.22 10.96 19.32
N THR A 240 -3.52 10.98 18.96
CA THR A 240 -4.53 10.00 19.39
C THR A 240 -4.73 8.86 18.39
N LEU A 241 -4.06 8.89 17.25
CA LEU A 241 -4.19 7.88 16.22
C LEU A 241 -3.57 6.55 16.65
N SER A 242 -4.20 5.46 16.21
CA SER A 242 -3.61 4.11 16.29
C SER A 242 -2.34 4.00 15.43
N GLY A 243 -1.55 2.95 15.66
CA GLY A 243 -0.34 2.69 14.88
C GLY A 243 -0.59 2.65 13.38
N GLY A 244 -1.61 1.91 12.93
CA GLY A 244 -1.97 1.82 11.52
C GLY A 244 -2.49 3.14 10.93
N GLU A 245 -3.32 3.91 11.69
CA GLU A 245 -3.74 5.25 11.25
C GLU A 245 -2.55 6.20 11.08
N ARG A 246 -1.59 6.17 12.01
CA ARG A 246 -0.35 6.97 11.89
C ARG A 246 0.49 6.56 10.68
N GLY A 247 0.58 5.25 10.39
CA GLY A 247 1.27 4.73 9.20
C GLY A 247 0.63 5.23 7.91
N ARG A 248 -0.70 5.13 7.78
CA ARG A 248 -1.45 5.68 6.63
C ARG A 248 -1.26 7.18 6.46
N LEU A 249 -1.31 7.93 7.58
CA LEU A 249 -1.11 9.39 7.55
C LEU A 249 0.31 9.76 7.13
N HIS A 250 1.31 9.04 7.63
CA HIS A 250 2.71 9.24 7.26
C HIS A 250 2.92 8.97 5.77
N MET A 251 2.33 7.89 5.25
CA MET A 251 2.36 7.58 3.83
C MET A 251 1.70 8.67 2.99
N ALA A 252 0.49 9.11 3.35
CA ALA A 252 -0.21 10.19 2.66
C ALA A 252 0.65 11.45 2.57
N LYS A 253 1.25 11.87 3.68
CA LYS A 253 2.13 13.04 3.73
C LYS A 253 3.38 12.87 2.86
N THR A 254 4.01 11.69 2.91
CA THR A 254 5.24 11.42 2.17
C THR A 254 5.00 11.35 0.67
N LEU A 255 3.91 10.72 0.24
CA LEU A 255 3.56 10.66 -1.18
C LEU A 255 3.15 12.02 -1.73
N LEU A 256 2.49 12.87 -0.92
CA LEU A 256 2.14 14.24 -1.30
C LEU A 256 3.37 15.11 -1.58
N ALA A 257 4.45 14.93 -0.81
CA ALA A 257 5.68 15.69 -0.98
C ALA A 257 6.31 15.52 -2.37
N GLY A 258 5.96 14.44 -3.06
CA GLY A 258 6.42 14.13 -4.40
C GLY A 258 7.89 13.73 -4.45
N GLY A 259 8.19 12.75 -5.24
CA GLY A 259 9.54 12.27 -5.52
C GLY A 259 9.51 11.49 -6.83
N ASN A 260 10.66 11.18 -7.41
CA ASN A 260 10.74 10.31 -8.57
C ASN A 260 11.42 8.97 -8.24
N VAL A 261 11.90 8.81 -7.00
CA VAL A 261 12.34 7.52 -6.43
C VAL A 261 11.73 7.36 -5.04
N LEU A 262 10.87 6.36 -4.89
CA LEU A 262 10.19 6.04 -3.64
C LEU A 262 10.91 4.95 -2.88
N LEU A 263 11.08 5.13 -1.58
CA LEU A 263 11.58 4.12 -0.65
C LEU A 263 10.47 3.79 0.35
N LEU A 264 9.87 2.61 0.25
CA LEU A 264 8.76 2.17 1.11
C LEU A 264 9.24 1.03 2.01
N ASP A 265 9.24 1.24 3.33
CA ASP A 265 9.65 0.24 4.31
C ASP A 265 8.41 -0.36 4.99
N GLU A 266 8.07 -1.60 4.61
CA GLU A 266 6.94 -2.40 5.10
C GLU A 266 5.56 -1.68 4.99
N PRO A 267 5.19 -1.17 3.80
CA PRO A 267 3.94 -0.42 3.65
C PRO A 267 2.69 -1.26 3.91
N SER A 268 2.76 -2.57 3.72
CA SER A 268 1.64 -3.49 3.94
C SER A 268 1.22 -3.63 5.41
N ASN A 269 2.11 -3.36 6.37
CA ASN A 269 1.81 -3.54 7.79
C ASN A 269 0.80 -2.52 8.33
N ASP A 270 0.72 -1.34 7.72
CA ASP A 270 -0.06 -0.21 8.20
C ASP A 270 -1.34 0.03 7.40
N LEU A 271 -1.54 -0.69 6.28
CA LEU A 271 -2.64 -0.48 5.36
C LEU A 271 -3.68 -1.60 5.48
N ASP A 272 -4.95 -1.22 5.41
CA ASP A 272 -6.02 -2.18 5.14
C ASP A 272 -5.94 -2.67 3.68
N VAL A 273 -6.63 -3.77 3.39
CA VAL A 273 -6.56 -4.44 2.08
C VAL A 273 -6.95 -3.53 0.92
N GLU A 274 -7.94 -2.65 1.12
CA GLU A 274 -8.42 -1.74 0.07
C GLU A 274 -7.40 -0.64 -0.21
N THR A 275 -6.83 -0.03 0.84
CA THR A 275 -5.79 0.98 0.70
C THR A 275 -4.50 0.39 0.12
N LEU A 276 -4.16 -0.85 0.50
CA LEU A 276 -2.98 -1.54 -0.04
C LEU A 276 -3.15 -1.84 -1.55
N ARG A 277 -4.35 -2.24 -1.98
CA ARG A 277 -4.66 -2.44 -3.40
C ARG A 277 -4.57 -1.13 -4.19
N ALA A 278 -5.10 -0.05 -3.63
CA ALA A 278 -4.97 1.27 -4.25
C ALA A 278 -3.50 1.72 -4.37
N LEU A 279 -2.65 1.37 -3.38
CA LEU A 279 -1.21 1.62 -3.45
C LEU A 279 -0.54 0.75 -4.52
N GLU A 280 -0.93 -0.52 -4.68
CA GLU A 280 -0.44 -1.39 -5.75
C GLU A 280 -0.69 -0.76 -7.14
N GLU A 281 -1.93 -0.34 -7.39
CA GLU A 281 -2.34 0.30 -8.64
C GLU A 281 -1.56 1.60 -8.88
N ALA A 282 -1.43 2.43 -7.83
CA ALA A 282 -0.67 3.67 -7.91
C ALA A 282 0.82 3.45 -8.20
N LEU A 283 1.43 2.40 -7.66
CA LEU A 283 2.83 2.06 -7.94
C LEU A 283 3.03 1.56 -9.37
N LEU A 284 2.08 0.79 -9.91
CA LEU A 284 2.13 0.32 -11.31
C LEU A 284 2.01 1.47 -12.32
N GLU A 285 1.29 2.53 -11.98
CA GLU A 285 1.14 3.74 -12.79
C GLU A 285 2.24 4.79 -12.53
N PHE A 286 3.08 4.57 -11.52
CA PHE A 286 4.09 5.53 -11.12
C PHE A 286 5.20 5.64 -12.16
N ALA A 287 5.39 6.84 -12.74
CA ALA A 287 6.39 7.10 -13.77
C ALA A 287 7.82 7.30 -13.23
N GLY A 288 8.10 6.91 -11.99
CA GLY A 288 9.42 6.92 -11.34
C GLY A 288 9.91 5.52 -11.04
N CYS A 289 10.85 5.40 -10.09
CA CYS A 289 11.30 4.13 -9.53
C CYS A 289 10.81 3.97 -8.10
N ALA A 290 10.62 2.74 -7.68
CA ALA A 290 10.32 2.43 -6.28
C ALA A 290 11.21 1.29 -5.76
N MET A 291 11.63 1.39 -4.51
CA MET A 291 12.18 0.27 -3.76
C MET A 291 11.26 0.00 -2.59
N VAL A 292 10.81 -1.24 -2.46
CA VAL A 292 9.80 -1.63 -1.48
C VAL A 292 10.30 -2.80 -0.65
N ILE A 293 10.57 -2.57 0.63
CA ILE A 293 10.79 -3.65 1.57
C ILE A 293 9.42 -4.18 1.95
N SER A 294 9.17 -5.47 1.73
CA SER A 294 7.93 -6.10 2.18
C SER A 294 8.12 -7.59 2.43
N HIS A 295 7.36 -8.11 3.39
CA HIS A 295 7.17 -9.54 3.62
C HIS A 295 5.93 -10.09 2.92
N ASP A 296 5.08 -9.23 2.37
CA ASP A 296 3.90 -9.61 1.60
C ASP A 296 4.31 -10.06 0.19
N ARG A 297 4.38 -11.37 -0.01
CA ARG A 297 4.79 -12.00 -1.28
C ARG A 297 3.81 -11.68 -2.40
N TRP A 298 2.51 -11.63 -2.10
CA TRP A 298 1.46 -11.32 -3.04
C TRP A 298 1.60 -9.88 -3.56
N PHE A 299 1.86 -8.95 -2.66
CA PHE A 299 2.13 -7.57 -3.01
C PHE A 299 3.33 -7.44 -3.94
N LEU A 300 4.46 -8.06 -3.58
CA LEU A 300 5.68 -8.01 -4.39
C LEU A 300 5.51 -8.71 -5.74
N ASP A 301 4.78 -9.82 -5.79
CA ASP A 301 4.56 -10.55 -7.05
C ASP A 301 3.77 -9.72 -8.07
N ARG A 302 2.88 -8.87 -7.61
CA ARG A 302 2.07 -7.99 -8.46
C ARG A 302 2.81 -6.75 -8.94
N ILE A 303 3.68 -6.15 -8.14
CA ILE A 303 4.27 -4.86 -8.45
C ILE A 303 5.73 -4.92 -8.85
N ALA A 304 6.51 -5.88 -8.33
CA ALA A 304 7.96 -5.89 -8.51
C ALA A 304 8.36 -6.29 -9.94
N THR A 305 9.23 -5.50 -10.53
CA THR A 305 9.93 -5.79 -11.79
C THR A 305 11.29 -6.42 -11.53
N HIS A 306 11.83 -6.18 -10.34
CA HIS A 306 13.12 -6.71 -9.89
C HIS A 306 13.03 -7.07 -8.42
N ILE A 307 13.85 -8.04 -7.99
CA ILE A 307 13.98 -8.45 -6.60
C ILE A 307 15.42 -8.24 -6.13
N LEU A 308 15.59 -7.59 -4.99
CA LEU A 308 16.84 -7.51 -4.25
C LEU A 308 16.74 -8.39 -3.01
N ALA A 309 17.36 -9.55 -3.05
CA ALA A 309 17.20 -10.60 -2.05
C ALA A 309 18.43 -10.73 -1.14
N PHE A 310 18.20 -10.56 0.16
CA PHE A 310 19.18 -10.86 1.20
C PHE A 310 19.12 -12.37 1.50
N GLU A 311 20.00 -13.15 0.88
CA GLU A 311 19.95 -14.63 0.92
C GLU A 311 20.65 -15.27 2.13
N GLY A 312 21.33 -14.49 2.95
CA GLY A 312 22.18 -14.92 4.05
C GLY A 312 23.67 -14.88 3.70
N ASP A 313 24.53 -15.17 4.66
CA ASP A 313 26.00 -15.09 4.54
C ASP A 313 26.50 -13.76 3.95
N SER A 314 25.77 -12.66 4.27
CA SER A 314 26.01 -11.28 3.78
C SER A 314 25.86 -11.13 2.27
N LYS A 315 25.34 -12.14 1.58
CA LYS A 315 25.11 -12.12 0.13
C LYS A 315 23.77 -11.46 -0.18
N VAL A 316 23.81 -10.52 -1.11
CA VAL A 316 22.61 -9.87 -1.66
C VAL A 316 22.59 -10.11 -3.16
N GLU A 317 21.46 -10.63 -3.65
CA GLU A 317 21.28 -10.98 -5.06
C GLU A 317 20.27 -10.01 -5.70
N PHE A 318 20.64 -9.43 -6.86
CA PHE A 318 19.75 -8.59 -7.66
C PHE A 318 19.23 -9.40 -8.85
N PHE A 319 17.94 -9.63 -8.90
CA PHE A 319 17.27 -10.47 -9.88
C PHE A 319 16.25 -9.67 -10.68
N ALA A 320 16.25 -9.81 -12.00
CA ALA A 320 15.24 -9.23 -12.89
C ALA A 320 14.05 -10.19 -13.00
N GLY A 321 12.90 -9.78 -12.50
CA GLY A 321 11.67 -10.56 -12.46
C GLY A 321 10.87 -10.31 -11.18
N ASN A 322 9.69 -10.92 -11.08
CA ASN A 322 8.83 -10.83 -9.92
C ASN A 322 9.24 -11.82 -8.81
N TYR A 323 8.46 -11.84 -7.72
CA TYR A 323 8.77 -12.69 -6.57
C TYR A 323 8.70 -14.21 -6.90
N THR A 324 7.70 -14.64 -7.66
CA THR A 324 7.53 -16.04 -8.07
C THR A 324 8.68 -16.52 -8.96
N GLU A 325 9.11 -15.70 -9.90
CA GLU A 325 10.25 -15.98 -10.80
C GLU A 325 11.56 -16.06 -10.01
N TYR A 326 11.76 -15.16 -9.04
CA TYR A 326 12.90 -15.22 -8.15
C TYR A 326 12.92 -16.51 -7.30
N GLU A 327 11.78 -16.91 -6.72
CA GLU A 327 11.72 -18.17 -5.96
C GLU A 327 12.07 -19.40 -6.82
N ALA A 328 11.60 -19.43 -8.05
CA ALA A 328 11.93 -20.49 -9.01
C ALA A 328 13.43 -20.50 -9.33
N ASP A 329 14.02 -19.33 -9.58
CA ASP A 329 15.45 -19.18 -9.83
C ASP A 329 16.28 -19.57 -8.60
N LYS A 330 15.89 -19.13 -7.40
CA LYS A 330 16.54 -19.48 -6.15
C LYS A 330 16.55 -21.00 -5.92
N LYS A 331 15.43 -21.66 -6.17
CA LYS A 331 15.33 -23.13 -6.09
C LYS A 331 16.28 -23.81 -7.07
N ARG A 332 16.38 -23.29 -8.30
CA ARG A 332 17.27 -23.82 -9.34
C ARG A 332 18.74 -23.64 -8.95
N ARG A 333 19.14 -22.47 -8.40
CA ARG A 333 20.53 -22.15 -8.02
C ARG A 333 20.99 -22.87 -6.76
N LEU A 334 20.14 -22.98 -5.75
CA LEU A 334 20.52 -23.42 -4.40
C LEU A 334 20.03 -24.83 -4.07
N GLY A 335 19.11 -25.42 -4.85
CA GLY A 335 18.55 -26.76 -4.56
C GLY A 335 17.97 -26.83 -3.15
N ASP A 336 18.35 -27.85 -2.38
CA ASP A 336 17.90 -28.05 -1.00
C ASP A 336 18.36 -26.93 -0.03
N ALA A 337 19.42 -26.20 -0.36
CA ALA A 337 19.89 -25.04 0.42
C ALA A 337 18.96 -23.80 0.28
N ALA A 338 17.97 -23.85 -0.62
CA ALA A 338 16.95 -22.80 -0.73
C ALA A 338 15.98 -22.76 0.46
N ILE A 339 15.93 -23.83 1.28
CA ILE A 339 15.09 -23.90 2.48
C ILE A 339 15.60 -22.88 3.51
N PRO A 340 14.71 -22.07 4.12
CA PRO A 340 15.11 -21.06 5.08
C PRO A 340 15.83 -21.68 6.28
N HIS A 341 17.10 -21.35 6.45
CA HIS A 341 17.89 -21.68 7.62
C HIS A 341 18.07 -20.45 8.50
N ARG A 342 18.52 -20.66 9.76
CA ARG A 342 18.88 -19.57 10.66
C ARG A 342 19.94 -18.69 9.99
N LEU A 343 19.74 -17.37 10.02
CA LEU A 343 20.68 -16.39 9.47
C LEU A 343 22.12 -16.67 9.98
N ARG A 344 23.02 -16.79 9.03
CA ARG A 344 24.46 -16.76 9.29
C ARG A 344 25.01 -15.48 8.71
N PHE A 345 25.93 -14.85 9.42
CA PHE A 345 26.65 -13.66 8.97
C PHE A 345 28.12 -13.99 8.89
N LYS A 346 28.79 -13.46 7.87
CA LYS A 346 30.25 -13.54 7.82
C LYS A 346 30.84 -12.67 8.94
N PRO A 347 31.88 -13.14 9.66
CA PRO A 347 32.60 -12.27 10.57
C PRO A 347 33.31 -11.16 9.77
N LEU A 348 33.31 -9.96 10.31
CA LEU A 348 34.18 -8.90 9.80
C LEU A 348 35.63 -9.37 9.91
N LYS A 349 36.32 -9.39 8.77
CA LYS A 349 37.78 -9.60 8.79
C LYS A 349 38.38 -8.32 9.32
N SER A 350 39.07 -8.43 10.46
CA SER A 350 39.92 -7.38 11.04
C SER A 350 41.06 -6.99 10.08
#